data_a87ffbb353530f7c2dd372f3c34d80ca
#
_entry.id   a87ffbb353530f7c2dd372f3c34d80ca
#
_cell.length_a   1.000
_cell.length_b   1.000
_cell.length_c   1.000
_cell.angle_alpha   90.00
_cell.angle_beta   90.00
_cell.angle_gamma   90.00
#
_symmetry.space_group_name_H-M   'P 1'
#
loop_
_entity.id
_entity.type
_entity.pdbx_description
1 polymer ?
#
loop_
_entity_poly.entity_id
_entity_poly.type
_entity_poly.pdbx_seq_one_letter_code
_entity_poly.pdbx_strand_id
1 'polypeptide(L)'
;MARRHGQTNFNLSSASQRFDVDGASGHVVEIESEAWFPSAAVKSVTDSSDPAPLGFSSHVLHVRWDSLPMLLPDGDLKSVEWWXTQSATWGEWLSGKPKXVQSHSSGWTVEFDHHVAQVLPIDEDGHGRRLAQLNSKELXSAIGGIQHEGRDVILVFEKINFXPLPLDVXHLQMVGESLGRLHAICGSNIATPNDQRSWNQRLEXLEPRTRSATKWRAPHSADTQGTITHRNFSXXQCYIREGKVLIGRCWGGIQNALLPQTSLLPAIRDVASAVITXSSEQKRTFCEAWSSTAPXHWSSSKALDGHKGGLLIWEYEQXLLLRMFHQSWGENEPQSVTEFLTEVSTIQNGMYRARTIAAGAMIGLSXPAVAVLYWLFYPDXSSPATVEMAGVATMGVIGGMLRRLYRSLAPKPW
;
A
#
# COMPACT_ATOMS: atom_id res chain seq x y z
N MET A 1 23.16 -24.46 -8.17
CA MET A 1 23.86 -23.56 -7.23
C MET A 1 22.83 -22.66 -6.59
N ALA A 2 22.44 -22.99 -5.36
CA ALA A 2 21.43 -22.23 -4.61
C ALA A 2 22.12 -20.98 -4.02
N ARG A 3 21.75 -19.80 -4.52
CA ARG A 3 22.16 -18.55 -3.87
C ARG A 3 21.37 -18.41 -2.57
N ARG A 4 22.06 -18.48 -1.45
CA ARG A 4 21.51 -18.07 -0.17
C ARG A 4 21.14 -16.58 -0.25
N HIS A 5 19.86 -16.28 -0.23
CA HIS A 5 19.44 -14.91 0.07
C HIS A 5 19.79 -14.64 1.54
N GLY A 6 20.80 -13.84 1.75
CA GLY A 6 21.18 -13.41 3.08
C GLY A 6 20.05 -12.62 3.70
N GLN A 7 19.63 -13.04 4.87
CA GLN A 7 18.92 -12.16 5.78
C GLN A 7 19.84 -10.98 6.06
N THR A 8 19.51 -9.82 5.51
CA THR A 8 20.18 -8.58 5.91
C THR A 8 19.73 -8.26 7.32
N ASN A 9 20.46 -8.75 8.28
CA ASN A 9 20.46 -8.18 9.62
C ASN A 9 21.03 -6.77 9.48
N PHE A 10 20.17 -5.77 9.54
CA PHE A 10 20.59 -4.39 9.57
C PHE A 10 21.29 -4.10 10.89
N ASN A 11 22.60 -4.25 10.93
CA ASN A 11 23.44 -3.67 11.96
C ASN A 11 23.56 -2.19 11.66
N LEU A 12 22.66 -1.40 12.22
CA LEU A 12 22.79 0.04 12.22
C LEU A 12 23.88 0.42 13.21
N SER A 13 25.04 0.76 12.68
CA SER A 13 26.11 1.32 13.51
C SER A 13 25.66 2.67 14.08
N SER A 14 25.84 2.85 15.37
CA SER A 14 25.52 4.06 16.10
C SER A 14 26.37 5.25 15.63
N ALA A 15 25.82 6.03 14.71
CA ALA A 15 26.40 7.32 14.34
C ALA A 15 25.46 8.41 14.87
N SER A 16 25.86 9.11 15.91
CA SER A 16 25.19 10.34 16.32
C SER A 16 25.45 11.39 15.24
N GLN A 17 24.42 11.83 14.54
CA GLN A 17 24.53 12.93 13.60
C GLN A 17 24.06 14.23 14.25
N ARG A 18 24.93 15.24 14.23
CA ARG A 18 24.58 16.62 14.58
C ARG A 18 24.02 17.31 13.35
N PHE A 19 22.85 17.90 13.50
CA PHE A 19 22.25 18.75 12.48
C PHE A 19 22.46 20.22 12.88
N ASP A 20 23.21 20.98 12.07
CA ASP A 20 23.35 22.43 12.24
C ASP A 20 22.20 23.12 11.50
N VAL A 21 21.49 23.99 12.24
CA VAL A 21 20.44 24.82 11.65
C VAL A 21 20.97 26.24 11.50
N ASP A 22 21.05 26.70 10.25
CA ASP A 22 21.41 28.08 9.96
C ASP A 22 20.31 29.07 10.37
N GLY A 23 20.60 29.90 11.32
CA GLY A 23 20.16 31.29 11.36
C GLY A 23 18.76 31.64 11.91
N ALA A 24 18.11 30.82 12.72
CA ALA A 24 16.97 31.28 13.51
C ALA A 24 16.98 30.57 14.88
N SER A 25 16.60 31.30 15.91
CA SER A 25 16.67 30.86 17.30
C SER A 25 15.76 29.68 17.61
N GLY A 26 16.08 28.52 17.10
CA GLY A 26 15.46 27.26 17.44
C GLY A 26 16.45 26.37 18.16
N HIS A 27 16.07 25.82 19.30
CA HIS A 27 16.86 24.81 19.98
C HIS A 27 17.01 23.58 19.09
N VAL A 28 18.26 23.19 18.83
CA VAL A 28 18.55 21.92 18.14
C VAL A 28 18.29 20.79 19.15
N VAL A 29 17.31 19.98 18.87
CA VAL A 29 17.07 18.78 19.67
C VAL A 29 18.11 17.74 19.30
N GLU A 30 19.03 17.47 20.23
CA GLU A 30 20.01 16.41 20.06
C GLU A 30 19.33 15.07 20.34
N ILE A 31 18.95 14.38 19.26
CA ILE A 31 18.34 13.06 19.40
C ILE A 31 19.46 12.04 19.60
N GLU A 32 19.77 11.77 20.85
CA GLU A 32 20.65 10.68 21.27
C GLU A 32 19.91 9.34 21.19
N SER A 33 19.55 8.93 20.01
CA SER A 33 19.00 7.57 19.85
C SER A 33 19.60 6.91 18.63
N GLU A 34 19.73 5.62 18.70
CA GLU A 34 19.95 4.82 17.51
C GLU A 34 18.93 5.28 16.47
N ALA A 35 19.40 5.82 15.38
CA ALA A 35 18.55 6.55 14.43
C ALA A 35 17.45 5.66 13.87
N TRP A 36 16.21 5.94 14.26
CA TRP A 36 15.04 5.27 13.73
C TRP A 36 14.59 5.91 12.41
N PHE A 37 14.99 7.15 12.14
CA PHE A 37 14.57 7.85 10.93
C PHE A 37 15.69 7.90 9.86
N PRO A 38 15.30 7.97 8.59
CA PRO A 38 16.27 7.82 7.49
C PRO A 38 17.13 9.06 7.31
N SER A 39 18.41 8.91 7.59
CA SER A 39 19.39 10.00 7.64
C SER A 39 19.56 10.74 6.31
N ALA A 40 19.42 10.07 5.17
CA ALA A 40 19.62 10.70 3.87
C ALA A 40 18.45 11.59 3.43
N ALA A 41 17.31 11.46 4.07
CA ALA A 41 16.12 12.28 3.75
C ALA A 41 15.92 13.43 4.72
N VAL A 42 16.38 13.31 5.95
CA VAL A 42 16.14 14.31 7.01
C VAL A 42 17.03 15.53 6.79
N LYS A 43 16.44 16.71 6.86
CA LYS A 43 17.12 18.02 6.82
C LYS A 43 17.31 18.58 8.22
N SER A 44 16.24 18.59 9.01
CA SER A 44 16.25 19.13 10.38
C SER A 44 15.05 18.65 11.17
N VAL A 45 15.11 18.83 12.48
CA VAL A 45 13.98 18.69 13.40
C VAL A 45 13.85 20.01 14.13
N THR A 46 12.62 20.53 14.23
CA THR A 46 12.35 21.77 14.97
C THR A 46 11.26 21.51 16.00
N ASP A 47 11.30 22.24 17.11
CA ASP A 47 10.23 22.18 18.11
C ASP A 47 8.92 22.69 17.51
N SER A 48 7.81 22.13 17.97
CA SER A 48 6.48 22.59 17.65
C SER A 48 5.74 23.03 18.90
N SER A 49 4.87 24.02 18.79
CA SER A 49 3.97 24.43 19.86
C SER A 49 2.67 23.63 19.88
N ASP A 50 2.52 22.66 18.99
CA ASP A 50 1.32 21.82 18.94
C ASP A 50 1.21 20.98 20.21
N PRO A 51 -0.01 20.71 20.68
CA PRO A 51 -0.20 19.86 21.86
C PRO A 51 0.45 18.48 21.71
N ALA A 52 0.94 17.94 22.80
CA ALA A 52 1.47 16.58 22.86
C ALA A 52 0.85 15.84 24.04
N PRO A 53 0.71 14.52 23.96
CA PRO A 53 0.24 13.75 25.12
C PRO A 53 1.30 13.72 26.22
N LEU A 54 0.87 13.39 27.44
CA LEU A 54 1.79 13.29 28.58
C LEU A 54 2.99 12.38 28.24
N GLY A 55 4.18 12.84 28.57
CA GLY A 55 5.41 12.09 28.31
C GLY A 55 5.95 12.19 26.89
N PHE A 56 5.39 13.10 26.10
CA PHE A 56 5.83 13.34 24.71
C PHE A 56 6.02 14.83 24.46
N SER A 57 6.91 15.14 23.55
CA SER A 57 7.13 16.50 23.04
C SER A 57 6.79 16.53 21.53
N SER A 58 6.27 17.67 21.11
CA SER A 58 5.83 17.88 19.73
C SER A 58 6.94 18.54 18.91
N HIS A 59 7.18 18.02 17.73
CA HIS A 59 8.22 18.46 16.81
C HIS A 59 7.74 18.44 15.38
N VAL A 60 8.49 19.06 14.48
CA VAL A 60 8.31 18.97 13.02
C VAL A 60 9.58 18.34 12.42
N LEU A 61 9.42 17.23 11.76
CA LEU A 61 10.48 16.56 11.01
C LEU A 61 10.49 17.13 9.58
N HIS A 62 11.52 17.87 9.24
CA HIS A 62 11.70 18.40 7.90
C HIS A 62 12.51 17.41 7.06
N VAL A 63 11.90 16.89 6.02
CA VAL A 63 12.58 16.00 5.07
C VAL A 63 12.68 16.66 3.71
N ARG A 64 13.49 16.09 2.82
CA ARG A 64 13.76 16.72 1.51
C ARG A 64 12.51 16.90 0.65
N TRP A 65 11.43 16.20 0.94
CA TRP A 65 10.19 16.26 0.14
C TRP A 65 9.08 17.10 0.79
N ASP A 66 9.08 17.19 2.14
CA ASP A 66 8.00 17.86 2.88
C ASP A 66 8.35 17.97 4.38
N SER A 67 7.38 18.32 5.19
CA SER A 67 7.49 18.37 6.65
C SER A 67 6.39 17.53 7.28
N LEU A 68 6.73 16.80 8.35
CA LEU A 68 5.82 15.88 9.02
C LEU A 68 5.72 16.23 10.51
N PRO A 69 4.52 16.29 11.09
CA PRO A 69 4.38 16.41 12.53
C PRO A 69 4.91 15.14 13.22
N MET A 70 5.62 15.31 14.31
CA MET A 70 6.32 14.22 14.98
C MET A 70 6.15 14.36 16.49
N LEU A 71 5.91 13.24 17.18
CA LEU A 71 5.83 13.16 18.64
C LEU A 71 6.99 12.29 19.13
N LEU A 72 7.85 12.84 19.95
CA LEU A 72 8.97 12.11 20.52
C LEU A 72 8.75 11.86 22.02
N PRO A 73 9.07 10.66 22.52
CA PRO A 73 9.10 10.45 23.98
C PRO A 73 10.07 11.44 24.64
N ASP A 74 9.65 12.06 25.74
CA ASP A 74 10.49 13.00 26.50
C ASP A 74 11.34 12.31 27.56
N GLY A 75 11.37 10.98 27.57
CA GLY A 75 12.14 10.15 28.46
C GLY A 75 12.67 8.87 27.83
N ASP A 76 13.48 8.16 28.57
CA ASP A 76 14.10 6.91 28.13
C ASP A 76 13.05 5.78 28.07
N LEU A 77 12.88 5.19 26.91
CA LEU A 77 11.98 4.04 26.70
C LEU A 77 12.41 2.78 27.46
N LYS A 78 13.65 2.73 28.00
CA LYS A 78 14.12 1.67 28.91
C LYS A 78 13.71 1.97 30.37
N SER A 79 13.27 3.20 30.68
CA SER A 79 12.92 3.60 32.05
C SER A 79 11.54 3.04 32.44
N VAL A 80 11.53 2.29 33.52
CA VAL A 80 10.28 1.81 34.15
C VAL A 80 9.46 3.01 34.63
N GLU A 81 10.13 4.04 35.17
CA GLU A 81 9.51 5.25 35.71
C GLU A 81 8.72 5.98 34.61
N TRP A 82 9.30 6.09 33.41
CA TRP A 82 8.61 6.75 32.31
C TRP A 82 7.33 5.97 31.92
N TRP A 83 7.41 4.65 31.81
CA TRP A 83 6.24 3.82 31.50
C TRP A 83 5.15 3.85 32.58
N UNK A 84 5.51 4.06 33.59
CA UNK A 84 4.70 4.08 34.61
C UNK A 84 3.89 5.23 34.66
N THR A 85 4.41 6.43 34.13
CA THR A 85 3.60 7.65 34.05
C THR A 85 2.56 7.59 32.93
N GLN A 86 2.72 6.72 31.99
CA GLN A 86 1.83 6.59 30.82
C GLN A 86 0.57 5.77 31.18
N SER A 87 -0.52 6.05 30.47
CA SER A 87 -1.76 5.29 30.60
C SER A 87 -2.47 5.16 29.27
N ALA A 88 -3.15 4.04 29.06
CA ALA A 88 -3.92 3.83 27.85
C ALA A 88 -5.01 4.90 27.67
N THR A 89 -5.18 5.38 26.47
CA THR A 89 -6.36 6.18 26.09
C THR A 89 -7.48 5.29 25.53
N TRP A 90 -7.14 4.03 25.24
CA TRP A 90 -8.10 3.02 24.81
C TRP A 90 -7.55 1.62 25.06
N GLY A 91 -8.47 0.66 25.30
CA GLY A 91 -8.10 -0.75 25.47
C GLY A 91 -7.29 -1.05 26.73
N GLU A 92 -6.43 -2.03 26.63
CA GLU A 92 -5.59 -2.51 27.73
C GLU A 92 -4.23 -1.80 27.76
N TRP A 93 -3.61 -1.74 28.93
CA TRP A 93 -2.29 -1.15 29.07
C TRP A 93 -1.25 -2.20 29.47
N LEU A 94 -0.01 -1.83 29.28
CA LEU A 94 1.16 -2.65 29.56
C LEU A 94 1.28 -3.02 31.04
N SER A 95 1.85 -4.18 31.30
CA SER A 95 2.27 -4.59 32.65
C SER A 95 3.72 -5.08 32.60
N GLY A 96 4.44 -4.85 33.70
CA GLY A 96 5.83 -5.31 33.84
C GLY A 96 6.86 -4.24 33.45
N LYS A 97 8.09 -4.67 33.26
CA LYS A 97 9.24 -3.79 33.00
C LYS A 97 9.66 -3.90 31.53
N PRO A 98 10.14 -2.80 30.92
CA PRO A 98 10.72 -2.86 29.58
C PRO A 98 11.99 -3.71 29.60
N LYS A 99 12.15 -4.56 28.64
CA LYS A 99 13.31 -5.49 28.48
C LYS A 99 14.20 -5.16 27.31
N UNK A 100 13.59 -4.69 26.11
CA UNK A 100 14.27 -4.43 25.00
C UNK A 100 13.65 -3.31 24.33
N VAL A 101 14.54 -2.58 23.89
CA VAL A 101 14.10 -1.52 22.97
C VAL A 101 14.82 -1.72 21.65
N GLN A 102 14.05 -1.78 20.55
CA GLN A 102 14.58 -1.93 19.20
C GLN A 102 14.07 -0.79 18.33
N SER A 103 14.96 -0.12 17.61
CA SER A 103 14.58 0.88 16.63
C SER A 103 14.31 0.22 15.27
N HIS A 104 13.40 0.80 14.50
CA HIS A 104 13.08 0.41 13.13
C HIS A 104 12.61 1.64 12.36
N SER A 105 12.37 1.49 11.06
CA SER A 105 12.09 2.61 10.15
C SER A 105 10.83 3.44 10.45
N SER A 106 10.07 3.09 11.48
CA SER A 106 8.82 3.79 11.85
C SER A 106 8.76 4.19 13.32
N GLY A 107 9.85 4.00 14.05
CA GLY A 107 9.90 4.30 15.49
C GLY A 107 10.57 3.19 16.29
N TRP A 108 9.96 2.82 17.40
CA TRP A 108 10.54 1.83 18.31
C TRP A 108 9.57 0.74 18.69
N THR A 109 10.10 -0.45 18.91
CA THR A 109 9.41 -1.57 19.55
C THR A 109 10.03 -1.81 20.91
N VAL A 110 9.20 -1.82 21.96
CA VAL A 110 9.64 -2.06 23.34
C VAL A 110 8.99 -3.35 23.83
N GLU A 111 9.82 -4.32 24.19
CA GLU A 111 9.35 -5.60 24.71
C GLU A 111 9.17 -5.55 26.23
N PHE A 112 8.08 -6.15 26.69
CA PHE A 112 7.75 -6.38 28.10
C PHE A 112 7.63 -7.89 28.36
N ASP A 113 7.24 -8.27 29.57
CA ASP A 113 7.05 -9.68 29.92
C ASP A 113 5.97 -10.33 29.04
N HIS A 114 4.81 -9.71 28.94
CA HIS A 114 3.63 -10.25 28.27
C HIS A 114 3.14 -9.38 27.10
N HIS A 115 3.78 -8.25 26.86
CA HIS A 115 3.33 -7.28 25.87
C HIS A 115 4.49 -6.78 25.00
N VAL A 116 4.11 -6.21 23.88
CA VAL A 116 5.02 -5.45 23.02
C VAL A 116 4.35 -4.09 22.77
N ALA A 117 5.07 -3.01 23.07
CA ALA A 117 4.64 -1.66 22.75
C ALA A 117 5.33 -1.20 21.46
N GLN A 118 4.57 -0.60 20.56
CA GLN A 118 5.14 0.10 19.42
C GLN A 118 4.94 1.59 19.60
N VAL A 119 6.03 2.32 19.68
CA VAL A 119 6.05 3.78 19.80
C VAL A 119 6.22 4.37 18.41
N LEU A 120 5.27 5.20 18.00
CA LEU A 120 5.13 5.72 16.66
C LEU A 120 5.34 7.23 16.64
N PRO A 121 6.58 7.71 16.43
CA PRO A 121 6.83 9.15 16.35
C PRO A 121 6.03 9.83 15.25
N ILE A 122 5.80 9.12 14.16
CA ILE A 122 5.01 9.60 13.02
C ILE A 122 3.94 8.55 12.75
N ASP A 123 2.70 8.92 12.93
CA ASP A 123 1.56 8.10 12.53
C ASP A 123 0.71 8.84 11.50
N GLU A 124 0.03 8.08 10.69
CA GLU A 124 -0.73 8.63 9.58
C GLU A 124 -2.11 9.15 10.04
N ASP A 125 -2.90 8.32 10.75
CA ASP A 125 -4.28 8.68 11.05
C ASP A 125 -4.98 7.70 12.02
N GLY A 126 -4.26 7.11 12.96
CA GLY A 126 -4.84 6.16 13.92
C GLY A 126 -5.26 4.83 13.28
N HIS A 127 -4.54 4.43 12.26
CA HIS A 127 -4.87 3.23 11.49
C HIS A 127 -4.77 1.94 12.31
N GLY A 128 -3.84 1.88 13.27
CA GLY A 128 -3.66 0.72 14.14
C GLY A 128 -4.90 0.45 14.99
N ARG A 129 -5.45 1.50 15.59
CA ARG A 129 -6.71 1.39 16.35
C ARG A 129 -7.88 0.96 15.47
N ARG A 130 -7.98 1.49 14.23
CA ARG A 130 -9.04 1.08 13.30
C ARG A 130 -8.94 -0.40 12.93
N LEU A 131 -7.72 -0.90 12.71
CA LEU A 131 -7.51 -2.34 12.46
C LEU A 131 -7.90 -3.18 13.68
N ALA A 132 -7.57 -2.73 14.89
CA ALA A 132 -7.93 -3.42 16.14
C ALA A 132 -9.46 -3.54 16.28
N GLN A 133 -10.19 -2.51 15.88
CA GLN A 133 -11.66 -2.50 15.95
C GLN A 133 -12.33 -3.54 15.05
N LEU A 134 -11.62 -4.05 14.03
CA LEU A 134 -12.15 -5.13 13.18
C LEU A 134 -12.32 -6.44 13.95
N ASN A 135 -11.61 -6.60 15.06
CA ASN A 135 -11.64 -7.79 15.92
C ASN A 135 -11.44 -9.08 15.10
N SER A 136 -10.48 -9.06 14.18
CA SER A 136 -10.22 -10.15 13.25
C SER A 136 -9.29 -11.20 13.86
N LYS A 137 -9.61 -12.47 13.66
CA LYS A 137 -8.75 -13.60 14.04
C LYS A 137 -7.56 -13.77 13.10
N GLU A 138 -7.55 -13.04 12.00
CA GLU A 138 -6.47 -13.08 10.99
C GLU A 138 -5.34 -12.09 11.31
N LEU A 139 -5.57 -11.19 12.30
CA LEU A 139 -4.62 -10.10 12.62
C LEU A 139 -4.02 -10.19 14.03
N UNK A 140 -2.95 -9.73 14.18
CA UNK A 140 -2.42 -9.48 15.26
C UNK A 140 -2.82 -8.28 15.63
N SER A 141 -3.86 -8.03 16.27
CA SER A 141 -4.48 -6.74 16.59
C SER A 141 -3.86 -6.13 17.85
N ALA A 142 -3.76 -4.81 17.84
CA ALA A 142 -3.41 -4.10 19.07
C ALA A 142 -4.56 -4.29 20.08
N ILE A 143 -4.21 -4.49 21.34
CA ILE A 143 -5.16 -4.65 22.44
C ILE A 143 -5.45 -3.33 23.16
N GLY A 144 -4.61 -2.30 22.93
CA GLY A 144 -4.77 -0.97 23.51
C GLY A 144 -3.68 -0.04 23.07
N GLY A 145 -3.62 1.14 23.68
CA GLY A 145 -2.59 2.11 23.35
C GLY A 145 -2.91 3.53 23.73
N ILE A 146 -2.06 4.44 23.25
CA ILE A 146 -2.24 5.89 23.38
C ILE A 146 -2.57 6.46 22.00
N GLN A 147 -3.66 7.21 21.93
CA GLN A 147 -4.03 7.96 20.74
C GLN A 147 -4.10 9.45 21.07
N HIS A 148 -3.58 10.29 20.20
CA HIS A 148 -3.59 11.74 20.37
C HIS A 148 -4.02 12.40 19.05
N GLU A 149 -5.07 13.21 19.10
CA GLU A 149 -5.63 13.91 17.95
C GLU A 149 -5.89 12.98 16.73
N GLY A 150 -6.37 11.76 17.04
CA GLY A 150 -6.72 10.80 16.00
C GLY A 150 -5.55 9.96 15.48
N ARG A 151 -4.31 10.25 15.91
CA ARG A 151 -3.11 9.48 15.53
C ARG A 151 -2.74 8.49 16.61
N ASP A 152 -2.24 7.34 16.23
CA ASP A 152 -1.70 6.35 17.18
C ASP A 152 -0.30 6.80 17.61
N VAL A 153 -0.08 6.92 18.91
CA VAL A 153 1.21 7.30 19.50
C VAL A 153 1.93 6.07 20.05
N ILE A 154 1.18 5.22 20.77
CA ILE A 154 1.66 3.92 21.23
C ILE A 154 0.58 2.89 20.91
N LEU A 155 0.97 1.75 20.36
CA LEU A 155 0.11 0.58 20.20
C LEU A 155 0.67 -0.56 21.06
N VAL A 156 -0.22 -1.21 21.79
CA VAL A 156 0.12 -2.33 22.69
C VAL A 156 -0.41 -3.63 22.09
N PHE A 157 0.44 -4.62 22.01
CA PHE A 157 0.11 -5.96 21.50
C PHE A 157 0.44 -7.02 22.56
N GLU A 158 -0.29 -8.14 22.53
CA GLU A 158 0.15 -9.32 23.27
C GLU A 158 1.51 -9.78 22.74
N LYS A 159 2.40 -10.16 23.65
CA LYS A 159 3.69 -10.76 23.25
C LYS A 159 3.42 -12.21 22.83
N ILE A 160 3.61 -12.50 21.59
CA ILE A 160 3.41 -13.84 21.05
C ILE A 160 4.75 -14.32 20.48
N ASN A 161 5.19 -15.51 20.93
CA ASN A 161 6.41 -16.12 20.41
C ASN A 161 6.06 -16.89 19.13
N PHE A 162 6.49 -16.39 18.03
CA PHE A 162 6.16 -16.95 16.72
C PHE A 162 7.36 -17.38 15.92
N UNK A 163 7.18 -18.17 15.10
CA UNK A 163 8.01 -18.50 14.20
C UNK A 163 7.70 -17.73 13.04
N PRO A 164 8.74 -17.33 12.54
CA PRO A 164 8.51 -16.68 11.26
C PRO A 164 8.05 -17.66 10.19
N LEU A 165 7.14 -17.18 9.36
CA LEU A 165 6.54 -18.04 8.34
C LEU A 165 7.56 -18.34 7.23
N PRO A 166 7.78 -19.61 6.87
CA PRO A 166 8.55 -19.92 5.67
C PRO A 166 7.84 -19.41 4.41
N LEU A 167 8.59 -18.86 3.46
CA LEU A 167 8.01 -18.34 2.23
C LEU A 167 7.99 -19.40 1.11
N ASP A 168 7.51 -20.61 1.43
CA ASP A 168 7.25 -21.66 0.44
C ASP A 168 5.80 -21.58 -0.07
N VAL A 169 5.53 -22.32 -1.09
CA VAL A 169 4.23 -22.35 -1.78
C VAL A 169 3.03 -22.61 -0.84
N UNK A 170 3.19 -23.26 0.10
CA UNK A 170 2.23 -23.62 0.95
C UNK A 170 1.81 -22.58 1.83
N HIS A 171 2.81 -22.13 2.38
CA HIS A 171 2.60 -21.02 3.30
C HIS A 171 2.11 -19.76 2.57
N LEU A 172 2.63 -19.47 1.37
CA LEU A 172 2.13 -18.35 0.56
C LEU A 172 0.64 -18.49 0.24
N GLN A 173 0.18 -19.71 -0.03
CA GLN A 173 -1.24 -19.98 -0.22
C GLN A 173 -2.02 -19.64 1.06
N MET A 174 -1.57 -20.13 2.22
CA MET A 174 -2.22 -19.85 3.50
C MET A 174 -2.31 -18.35 3.80
N VAL A 175 -1.24 -17.60 3.50
CA VAL A 175 -1.20 -16.14 3.70
C VAL A 175 -2.20 -15.46 2.77
N GLY A 176 -2.25 -15.86 1.50
CA GLY A 176 -3.22 -15.33 0.54
C GLY A 176 -4.65 -15.54 1.01
N GLU A 177 -4.98 -16.77 1.45
CA GLU A 177 -6.30 -17.10 1.98
C GLU A 177 -6.65 -16.26 3.22
N SER A 178 -5.68 -16.10 4.17
CA SER A 178 -5.89 -15.29 5.38
C SER A 178 -6.12 -13.83 5.04
N LEU A 179 -5.35 -13.28 4.09
CA LEU A 179 -5.56 -11.90 3.64
C LEU A 179 -6.93 -11.73 2.98
N GLY A 180 -7.38 -12.71 2.19
CA GLY A 180 -8.72 -12.67 1.58
C GLY A 180 -9.83 -12.69 2.64
N ARG A 181 -9.69 -13.54 3.68
CA ARG A 181 -10.64 -13.57 4.81
C ARG A 181 -10.62 -12.26 5.58
N LEU A 182 -9.45 -11.67 5.82
CA LEU A 182 -9.33 -10.34 6.46
C LEU A 182 -10.10 -9.29 5.66
N HIS A 183 -9.88 -9.23 4.35
CA HIS A 183 -10.56 -8.27 3.48
C HIS A 183 -12.09 -8.47 3.50
N ALA A 184 -12.56 -9.70 3.60
CA ALA A 184 -14.00 -9.99 3.69
C ALA A 184 -14.61 -9.40 4.97
N ILE A 185 -13.84 -9.33 6.07
CA ILE A 185 -14.27 -8.72 7.34
C ILE A 185 -14.24 -7.18 7.25
N CYS A 186 -13.27 -6.62 6.55
CA CYS A 186 -13.07 -5.17 6.46
C CYS A 186 -14.26 -4.42 5.84
N GLY A 187 -15.12 -5.12 5.12
CA GLY A 187 -16.21 -4.50 4.39
C GLY A 187 -15.71 -3.67 3.22
N SER A 188 -16.61 -3.18 2.40
CA SER A 188 -16.21 -2.39 1.24
C SER A 188 -17.28 -1.40 0.81
N ASN A 189 -16.80 -0.35 0.17
CA ASN A 189 -17.65 0.59 -0.55
C ASN A 189 -17.13 0.71 -1.99
N ILE A 190 -18.03 0.78 -2.95
CA ILE A 190 -17.65 1.05 -4.33
C ILE A 190 -16.94 2.41 -4.35
N ALA A 191 -15.76 2.46 -4.94
CA ALA A 191 -14.96 3.67 -4.98
C ALA A 191 -15.69 4.80 -5.71
N THR A 192 -15.78 5.93 -5.07
CA THR A 192 -16.31 7.15 -5.67
C THR A 192 -15.24 7.81 -6.56
N PRO A 193 -15.64 8.76 -7.42
CA PRO A 193 -14.64 9.55 -8.15
C PRO A 193 -13.66 10.30 -7.22
N ASN A 194 -14.08 10.67 -6.02
CA ASN A 194 -13.20 11.31 -5.04
C ASN A 194 -12.14 10.34 -4.50
N ASP A 195 -12.50 9.10 -4.24
CA ASP A 195 -11.54 8.07 -3.83
C ASP A 195 -10.50 7.85 -4.93
N GLN A 196 -10.95 7.69 -6.17
CA GLN A 196 -10.04 7.50 -7.32
C GLN A 196 -9.12 8.72 -7.51
N ARG A 197 -9.64 9.93 -7.26
CA ARG A 197 -8.83 11.15 -7.32
C ARG A 197 -7.74 11.13 -6.25
N SER A 198 -8.08 10.77 -5.02
CA SER A 198 -7.09 10.68 -3.94
C SER A 198 -6.04 9.60 -4.22
N TRP A 199 -6.43 8.47 -4.81
CA TRP A 199 -5.47 7.42 -5.21
C TRP A 199 -4.52 7.93 -6.32
N ASN A 200 -5.04 8.70 -7.29
CA ASN A 200 -4.21 9.31 -8.33
C ASN A 200 -3.23 10.34 -7.73
N GLN A 201 -3.68 11.12 -6.75
CA GLN A 201 -2.83 12.09 -6.05
C GLN A 201 -1.64 11.41 -5.36
N ARG A 202 -1.81 10.18 -4.87
CA ARG A 202 -0.69 9.40 -4.30
C ARG A 202 0.40 9.15 -5.35
N LEU A 203 0.03 8.76 -6.55
CA LEU A 203 0.99 8.57 -7.66
C LEU A 203 1.60 9.90 -8.10
N GLU A 204 0.80 10.93 -8.19
CA GLU A 204 1.27 12.29 -8.47
C GLU A 204 2.27 12.83 -7.44
N UNK A 205 2.21 12.24 -6.34
CA UNK A 205 3.10 12.53 -5.37
C UNK A 205 4.30 11.78 -5.44
N LEU A 206 4.19 10.59 -5.70
CA LEU A 206 5.34 9.67 -5.75
C LEU A 206 6.24 9.86 -6.97
N GLU A 207 5.66 10.00 -8.15
CA GLU A 207 6.40 10.04 -9.42
C GLU A 207 7.50 11.11 -9.44
N PRO A 208 7.24 12.40 -9.15
CA PRO A 208 8.30 13.39 -9.13
C PRO A 208 9.26 13.21 -7.95
N ARG A 209 8.76 12.80 -6.78
CA ARG A 209 9.60 12.59 -5.59
C ARG A 209 10.65 11.51 -5.80
N THR A 210 10.29 10.46 -6.54
CA THR A 210 11.18 9.33 -6.87
C THR A 210 11.91 9.52 -8.20
N ARG A 211 11.70 10.63 -8.89
CA ARG A 211 12.23 10.91 -10.22
C ARG A 211 11.90 9.78 -11.22
N SER A 212 10.67 9.30 -11.15
CA SER A 212 10.20 8.27 -12.08
C SER A 212 10.15 8.83 -13.51
N ALA A 213 10.74 8.14 -14.45
CA ALA A 213 10.64 8.47 -15.88
C ALA A 213 9.27 8.11 -16.44
N THR A 214 8.59 7.17 -15.77
CA THR A 214 7.25 6.72 -16.15
C THR A 214 6.21 7.51 -15.35
N LYS A 215 5.13 7.92 -16.03
CA LYS A 215 3.95 8.50 -15.38
C LYS A 215 2.76 7.61 -15.68
N TRP A 216 2.05 7.21 -14.63
CA TRP A 216 0.88 6.34 -14.80
C TRP A 216 -0.26 7.09 -15.47
N ARG A 217 -0.88 6.48 -16.48
CA ARG A 217 -1.95 7.10 -17.28
C ARG A 217 -3.17 6.20 -17.47
N ALA A 218 -3.10 4.93 -17.06
CA ALA A 218 -4.24 4.04 -17.18
C ALA A 218 -5.25 4.34 -16.05
N PRO A 219 -6.55 4.34 -16.33
CA PRO A 219 -7.55 4.55 -15.28
C PRO A 219 -7.66 3.35 -14.35
N HIS A 220 -8.23 3.55 -13.18
CA HIS A 220 -8.59 2.46 -12.28
C HIS A 220 -9.72 1.61 -12.87
N SER A 221 -9.77 0.34 -12.49
CA SER A 221 -10.83 -0.56 -12.90
C SER A 221 -12.20 -0.08 -12.40
N ALA A 222 -13.26 -0.34 -13.19
CA ALA A 222 -14.57 0.25 -12.96
C ALA A 222 -15.19 -0.10 -11.60
N ASP A 223 -14.99 -1.32 -11.13
CA ASP A 223 -15.60 -1.81 -9.89
C ASP A 223 -14.57 -1.91 -8.76
N THR A 224 -13.51 -1.10 -8.78
CA THR A 224 -12.53 -1.07 -7.69
C THR A 224 -13.23 -0.72 -6.38
N GLN A 225 -13.00 -1.53 -5.35
CA GLN A 225 -13.62 -1.39 -4.03
C GLN A 225 -12.62 -0.76 -3.07
N GLY A 226 -13.06 0.26 -2.33
CA GLY A 226 -12.30 0.82 -1.23
C GLY A 226 -12.63 0.11 0.07
N THR A 227 -11.64 -0.18 0.88
CA THR A 227 -11.78 -0.85 2.16
C THR A 227 -10.75 -0.34 3.16
N ILE A 228 -10.89 -0.74 4.42
CA ILE A 228 -9.82 -0.57 5.41
C ILE A 228 -8.77 -1.64 5.09
N THR A 229 -7.71 -1.24 4.41
CA THR A 229 -6.62 -2.17 4.03
C THR A 229 -5.63 -2.34 5.19
N HIS A 230 -4.77 -3.33 5.09
CA HIS A 230 -3.62 -3.46 5.99
C HIS A 230 -2.60 -2.32 5.79
N ARG A 231 -2.56 -1.76 4.60
CA ARG A 231 -1.71 -0.64 4.12
C ARG A 231 -0.27 -1.02 3.80
N ASN A 232 0.43 -1.68 4.71
CA ASN A 232 1.86 -2.01 4.55
C ASN A 232 2.06 -3.52 4.71
N PHE A 233 1.31 -4.31 3.99
CA PHE A 233 1.33 -5.75 4.10
C PHE A 233 2.67 -6.31 3.60
N SER A 234 3.21 -7.26 4.37
CA SER A 234 4.45 -7.98 3.97
C SER A 234 4.39 -9.44 4.40
N UNK A 235 4.68 -10.29 3.63
CA UNK A 235 4.76 -11.57 3.81
C UNK A 235 5.68 -11.93 4.85
N UNK A 236 6.64 -11.15 5.08
CA UNK A 236 7.56 -11.30 6.03
C UNK A 236 7.09 -11.15 7.37
N GLN A 237 6.03 -10.41 7.57
CA GLN A 237 5.42 -10.13 8.88
C GLN A 237 4.20 -11.02 9.15
N CYS A 238 4.20 -12.19 8.61
CA CYS A 238 3.18 -13.20 8.88
C CYS A 238 3.77 -14.34 9.73
N TYR A 239 2.93 -14.89 10.57
CA TYR A 239 3.34 -15.88 11.58
C TYR A 239 2.39 -17.09 11.57
N ILE A 240 2.83 -18.19 12.13
CA ILE A 240 1.95 -19.35 12.34
C ILE A 240 1.64 -19.49 13.83
N ARG A 241 0.36 -19.56 14.14
CA ARG A 241 -0.15 -19.87 15.47
C ARG A 241 -1.19 -20.99 15.36
N GLU A 242 -0.90 -22.13 15.99
CA GLU A 242 -1.83 -23.27 16.00
C GLU A 242 -2.25 -23.72 14.59
N GLY A 243 -1.30 -23.71 13.65
CA GLY A 243 -1.54 -24.13 12.26
C GLY A 243 -2.29 -23.12 11.41
N LYS A 244 -2.51 -21.89 11.90
CA LYS A 244 -3.18 -20.81 11.17
C LYS A 244 -2.21 -19.65 10.97
N VAL A 245 -2.38 -18.94 9.86
CA VAL A 245 -1.61 -17.73 9.61
C VAL A 245 -2.20 -16.59 10.42
N LEU A 246 -1.34 -15.87 11.09
CA LEU A 246 -1.66 -14.60 11.75
C LEU A 246 -0.86 -13.50 11.05
N ILE A 247 -1.57 -12.49 10.56
CA ILE A 247 -0.99 -11.35 9.87
C ILE A 247 -0.52 -10.34 10.92
N GLY A 248 0.78 -10.14 11.01
CA GLY A 248 1.35 -9.13 11.88
C GLY A 248 1.23 -7.73 11.26
N ARG A 249 1.42 -6.72 12.08
CA ARG A 249 1.37 -5.36 11.58
C ARG A 249 2.72 -4.94 10.99
N CYS A 250 2.68 -4.41 9.78
CA CYS A 250 3.84 -3.79 9.13
C CYS A 250 3.69 -2.27 9.19
N TRP A 251 4.79 -1.61 9.54
CA TRP A 251 4.81 -0.16 9.68
C TRP A 251 5.24 0.47 8.37
N GLY A 252 4.53 1.50 7.98
CA GLY A 252 5.01 2.36 6.90
C GLY A 252 6.11 3.27 7.43
N GLY A 253 7.17 3.44 6.67
CA GLY A 253 8.17 4.46 6.97
C GLY A 253 7.64 5.86 6.61
N ILE A 254 8.51 6.86 6.73
CA ILE A 254 8.15 8.25 6.43
C ILE A 254 7.56 8.43 5.02
N GLN A 255 7.93 7.56 4.08
CA GLN A 255 7.42 7.63 2.71
C GLN A 255 5.90 7.47 2.64
N ASN A 256 5.30 6.69 3.55
CA ASN A 256 3.85 6.54 3.61
C ASN A 256 3.18 7.77 4.24
N ALA A 257 3.79 8.32 5.30
CA ALA A 257 3.27 9.52 5.97
C ALA A 257 3.28 10.75 5.06
N LEU A 258 4.19 10.78 4.08
CA LEU A 258 4.30 11.86 3.11
C LEU A 258 3.23 11.83 2.01
N LEU A 259 2.44 10.75 1.93
CA LEU A 259 1.40 10.63 0.89
C LEU A 259 0.07 11.19 1.37
N PRO A 260 -0.77 11.67 0.44
CA PRO A 260 -2.14 12.04 0.81
C PRO A 260 -2.84 10.89 1.53
N GLN A 261 -3.38 11.18 2.70
CA GLN A 261 -4.08 10.18 3.49
C GLN A 261 -5.48 9.94 2.91
N THR A 262 -5.89 8.70 2.89
CA THR A 262 -7.22 8.29 2.50
C THR A 262 -7.68 7.16 3.41
N SER A 263 -8.89 7.27 3.89
CA SER A 263 -9.48 6.27 4.80
C SER A 263 -9.68 4.91 4.13
N LEU A 264 -9.92 4.93 2.81
CA LEU A 264 -10.22 3.73 2.04
C LEU A 264 -9.24 3.57 0.88
N LEU A 265 -8.59 2.42 0.83
CA LEU A 265 -7.71 2.02 -0.27
C LEU A 265 -8.24 0.70 -0.85
N PRO A 266 -7.96 0.37 -2.09
CA PRO A 266 -8.40 -0.93 -2.61
C PRO A 266 -7.71 -2.11 -1.93
N ALA A 267 -8.46 -3.17 -1.65
CA ALA A 267 -7.91 -4.41 -1.08
C ALA A 267 -6.77 -4.98 -1.93
N ILE A 268 -6.85 -4.83 -3.24
CA ILE A 268 -5.82 -5.27 -4.19
C ILE A 268 -4.45 -4.58 -3.95
N ARG A 269 -4.43 -3.44 -3.25
CA ARG A 269 -3.19 -2.76 -2.87
C ARG A 269 -2.38 -3.57 -1.86
N ASP A 270 -3.05 -4.21 -0.90
CA ASP A 270 -2.36 -5.11 0.05
C ASP A 270 -1.81 -6.35 -0.68
N VAL A 271 -2.55 -6.86 -1.67
CA VAL A 271 -2.07 -7.94 -2.54
C VAL A 271 -0.80 -7.49 -3.29
N ALA A 272 -0.83 -6.30 -3.87
CA ALA A 272 0.34 -5.73 -4.57
C ALA A 272 1.56 -5.63 -3.63
N SER A 273 1.34 -5.14 -2.42
CA SER A 273 2.40 -5.04 -1.39
C SER A 273 3.00 -6.41 -1.06
N ALA A 274 2.15 -7.44 -0.98
CA ALA A 274 2.59 -8.81 -0.69
C ALA A 274 3.45 -9.42 -1.81
N VAL A 275 3.09 -9.14 -3.08
CA VAL A 275 3.66 -9.87 -4.23
C VAL A 275 4.78 -9.16 -4.97
N ILE A 276 5.08 -7.93 -4.60
CA ILE A 276 6.05 -7.10 -5.33
C ILE A 276 7.47 -7.70 -5.38
N THR A 277 7.81 -8.54 -4.44
CA THR A 277 9.09 -9.27 -4.36
C THR A 277 8.98 -10.76 -4.68
N UNK A 278 7.78 -11.27 -4.94
CA UNK A 278 7.55 -12.59 -5.21
C UNK A 278 7.88 -12.90 -6.61
N SER A 279 8.36 -14.15 -6.92
CA SER A 279 8.51 -14.64 -8.30
C SER A 279 7.14 -14.77 -8.98
N SER A 280 7.12 -14.90 -10.30
CA SER A 280 5.84 -15.02 -11.04
C SER A 280 4.98 -16.21 -10.57
N GLU A 281 5.60 -17.31 -10.21
CA GLU A 281 4.90 -18.50 -9.70
C GLU A 281 4.32 -18.23 -8.31
N GLN A 282 5.12 -17.66 -7.42
CA GLN A 282 4.70 -17.28 -6.07
C GLN A 282 3.57 -16.24 -6.11
N LYS A 283 3.70 -15.24 -6.97
CA LYS A 283 2.68 -14.22 -7.20
C LYS A 283 1.36 -14.86 -7.60
N ARG A 284 1.40 -15.75 -8.59
CA ARG A 284 0.19 -16.45 -9.06
C ARG A 284 -0.47 -17.25 -7.93
N THR A 285 0.31 -18.06 -7.20
CA THR A 285 -0.19 -18.87 -6.07
C THR A 285 -0.87 -17.98 -5.02
N PHE A 286 -0.20 -16.91 -4.62
CA PHE A 286 -0.73 -15.97 -3.62
C PHE A 286 -2.04 -15.32 -4.10
N CYS A 287 -2.06 -14.81 -5.33
CA CYS A 287 -3.23 -14.10 -5.87
C CYS A 287 -4.42 -15.05 -6.07
N GLU A 288 -4.19 -16.28 -6.54
CA GLU A 288 -5.24 -17.30 -6.66
C GLU A 288 -5.82 -17.65 -5.29
N ALA A 289 -4.96 -17.83 -4.29
CA ALA A 289 -5.37 -18.12 -2.91
C ALA A 289 -6.19 -16.96 -2.32
N TRP A 290 -5.70 -15.73 -2.46
CA TRP A 290 -6.44 -14.54 -2.04
C TRP A 290 -7.81 -14.45 -2.72
N SER A 291 -7.83 -14.66 -4.02
CA SER A 291 -9.07 -14.60 -4.81
C SER A 291 -10.10 -15.66 -4.39
N SER A 292 -9.63 -16.79 -3.83
CA SER A 292 -10.54 -17.88 -3.41
C SER A 292 -11.34 -17.53 -2.14
N THR A 293 -10.85 -16.60 -1.33
CA THR A 293 -11.44 -16.25 -0.03
C THR A 293 -11.93 -14.79 0.03
N ALA A 294 -11.41 -13.92 -0.81
CA ALA A 294 -11.84 -12.52 -0.92
C ALA A 294 -13.23 -12.44 -1.57
N PRO A 295 -14.02 -11.40 -1.27
CA PRO A 295 -15.31 -11.23 -1.95
C PRO A 295 -15.21 -11.29 -3.47
N UNK A 296 -15.95 -11.89 -3.95
CA UNK A 296 -15.91 -12.17 -5.28
C UNK A 296 -15.82 -11.05 -6.21
N HIS A 297 -16.57 -10.13 -5.95
CA HIS A 297 -16.56 -8.96 -6.81
C HIS A 297 -15.20 -8.21 -6.79
N TRP A 298 -14.40 -8.37 -5.74
CA TRP A 298 -13.07 -7.73 -5.67
C TRP A 298 -12.02 -8.42 -6.53
N SER A 299 -12.17 -9.71 -6.74
CA SER A 299 -11.27 -10.54 -7.54
C SER A 299 -11.82 -10.85 -8.94
N SER A 300 -12.93 -10.24 -9.31
CA SER A 300 -13.54 -10.45 -10.62
C SER A 300 -12.67 -9.92 -11.76
N SER A 301 -12.83 -10.48 -12.94
CA SER A 301 -12.13 -10.02 -14.15
C SER A 301 -12.39 -8.53 -14.46
N LYS A 302 -13.51 -8.00 -13.98
CA LYS A 302 -13.86 -6.58 -14.17
C LYS A 302 -13.11 -5.68 -13.16
N ALA A 303 -12.99 -6.12 -11.89
CA ALA A 303 -12.22 -5.42 -10.85
C ALA A 303 -10.72 -5.44 -11.15
N LEU A 304 -10.23 -6.54 -11.73
CA LEU A 304 -8.83 -6.77 -12.03
C LEU A 304 -8.48 -6.53 -13.50
N ASP A 305 -9.29 -5.73 -14.21
CA ASP A 305 -9.13 -5.50 -15.66
C ASP A 305 -7.71 -4.96 -15.97
N GLY A 306 -6.90 -5.80 -16.58
CA GLY A 306 -5.52 -5.49 -16.93
C GLY A 306 -5.35 -4.33 -17.91
N HIS A 307 -6.39 -4.03 -18.72
CA HIS A 307 -6.36 -2.84 -19.59
C HIS A 307 -6.57 -1.54 -18.82
N LYS A 308 -7.00 -1.62 -17.56
CA LYS A 308 -7.23 -0.49 -16.67
C LYS A 308 -6.30 -0.52 -15.46
N GLY A 309 -5.18 -1.19 -15.57
CA GLY A 309 -4.20 -1.28 -14.51
C GLY A 309 -4.39 -2.46 -13.57
N GLY A 310 -5.60 -2.77 -13.13
CA GLY A 310 -5.83 -3.92 -12.24
C GLY A 310 -4.87 -3.94 -11.04
N LEU A 311 -4.16 -5.05 -10.86
CA LEU A 311 -3.12 -5.20 -9.85
C LEU A 311 -1.91 -4.31 -10.14
N LEU A 312 -1.57 -4.12 -11.42
CA LEU A 312 -0.32 -3.49 -11.84
C LEU A 312 -0.17 -2.03 -11.36
N ILE A 313 -1.27 -1.26 -11.29
CA ILE A 313 -1.19 0.13 -10.80
C ILE A 313 -0.72 0.17 -9.34
N TRP A 314 -1.13 -0.82 -8.55
CA TRP A 314 -0.76 -0.88 -7.13
C TRP A 314 0.65 -1.45 -6.96
N GLU A 315 1.07 -2.39 -7.81
CA GLU A 315 2.48 -2.81 -7.87
C GLU A 315 3.37 -1.63 -8.22
N TYR A 316 2.94 -0.79 -9.16
CA TYR A 316 3.67 0.43 -9.54
C TYR A 316 3.77 1.39 -8.35
N GLU A 317 2.69 1.61 -7.60
CA GLU A 317 2.73 2.41 -6.37
C GLU A 317 3.75 1.82 -5.37
N GLN A 318 3.72 0.53 -5.15
CA GLN A 318 4.67 -0.14 -4.25
C GLN A 318 6.12 -0.05 -4.72
N UNK A 319 6.33 -0.06 -5.93
CA UNK A 319 7.48 0.08 -6.44
C UNK A 319 8.03 1.34 -6.29
N LEU A 320 7.26 2.41 -6.38
CA LEU A 320 7.71 3.78 -6.12
C LEU A 320 7.97 4.02 -4.62
N LEU A 321 7.14 3.47 -3.76
CA LEU A 321 7.35 3.54 -2.31
C LEU A 321 8.67 2.88 -1.90
N LEU A 322 8.97 1.73 -2.47
CA LEU A 322 10.22 1.01 -2.19
C LEU A 322 11.44 1.83 -2.67
N ARG A 323 11.37 2.41 -3.88
CA ARG A 323 12.40 3.34 -4.38
C ARG A 323 12.59 4.51 -3.41
N MET A 324 11.48 5.14 -2.98
CA MET A 324 11.54 6.27 -2.06
C MET A 324 12.12 5.86 -0.70
N PHE A 325 11.82 4.65 -0.23
CA PHE A 325 12.41 4.07 0.99
C PHE A 325 13.94 4.01 0.84
N HIS A 326 14.47 3.36 -0.20
CA HIS A 326 15.92 3.25 -0.40
C HIS A 326 16.58 4.64 -0.55
N GLN A 327 15.94 5.55 -1.27
CA GLN A 327 16.43 6.94 -1.40
C GLN A 327 16.47 7.64 -0.04
N SER A 328 15.53 7.35 0.85
CA SER A 328 15.47 8.01 2.16
C SER A 328 16.59 7.53 3.10
N TRP A 329 17.07 6.30 2.90
CA TRP A 329 18.19 5.75 3.66
C TRP A 329 19.55 5.94 2.98
N GLY A 330 19.57 6.52 1.77
CA GLY A 330 20.81 6.67 0.99
C GLY A 330 21.33 5.33 0.45
N GLU A 331 20.45 4.36 0.32
CA GLU A 331 20.78 3.02 -0.16
C GLU A 331 20.57 2.89 -1.67
N ASN A 332 21.30 1.99 -2.30
CA ASN A 332 21.04 1.62 -3.68
C ASN A 332 19.75 0.80 -3.75
N GLU A 333 18.86 1.17 -4.66
CA GLU A 333 17.63 0.40 -4.87
C GLU A 333 17.95 -0.98 -5.48
N PRO A 334 17.17 -2.00 -5.14
CA PRO A 334 17.31 -3.31 -5.78
C PRO A 334 17.13 -3.21 -7.30
N GLN A 335 17.93 -3.97 -8.05
CA GLN A 335 17.84 -4.01 -9.51
C GLN A 335 16.41 -4.33 -9.99
N SER A 336 15.70 -5.19 -9.28
CA SER A 336 14.31 -5.56 -9.59
C SER A 336 13.36 -4.34 -9.62
N VAL A 337 13.61 -3.32 -8.79
CA VAL A 337 12.80 -2.08 -8.79
C VAL A 337 13.01 -1.33 -10.10
N THR A 338 14.28 -1.16 -10.51
CA THR A 338 14.62 -0.48 -11.77
C THR A 338 14.05 -1.24 -12.97
N GLU A 339 14.18 -2.57 -12.98
CA GLU A 339 13.68 -3.43 -14.07
C GLU A 339 12.15 -3.29 -14.19
N PHE A 340 11.45 -3.41 -13.06
CA PHE A 340 9.97 -3.28 -13.04
C PHE A 340 9.52 -1.91 -13.57
N LEU A 341 10.15 -0.83 -13.10
CA LEU A 341 9.76 0.53 -13.53
C LEU A 341 10.02 0.77 -15.02
N THR A 342 11.04 0.10 -15.58
CA THR A 342 11.29 0.12 -17.02
C THR A 342 10.23 -0.67 -17.78
N GLU A 343 9.87 -1.86 -17.29
CA GLU A 343 8.86 -2.73 -17.90
C GLU A 343 7.47 -2.08 -17.87
N VAL A 344 7.13 -1.39 -16.77
CA VAL A 344 5.82 -0.71 -16.62
C VAL A 344 5.55 0.27 -17.77
N SER A 345 6.55 1.00 -18.25
CA SER A 345 6.35 1.94 -19.36
C SER A 345 5.95 1.19 -20.65
N THR A 346 6.57 0.05 -20.91
CA THR A 346 6.26 -0.81 -22.07
C THR A 346 4.84 -1.37 -21.94
N ILE A 347 4.46 -1.85 -20.74
CA ILE A 347 3.12 -2.37 -20.48
C ILE A 347 2.07 -1.27 -20.69
N GLN A 348 2.31 -0.05 -20.18
CA GLN A 348 1.39 1.08 -20.38
C GLN A 348 1.18 1.41 -21.86
N ASN A 349 2.24 1.35 -22.66
CA ASN A 349 2.14 1.55 -24.12
C ASN A 349 1.25 0.48 -24.76
N GLY A 350 1.40 -0.78 -24.33
CA GLY A 350 0.52 -1.87 -24.74
C GLY A 350 -0.94 -1.62 -24.35
N MET A 351 -1.19 -1.17 -23.13
CA MET A 351 -2.53 -0.81 -22.65
C MET A 351 -3.13 0.34 -23.48
N TYR A 352 -2.33 1.34 -23.83
CA TYR A 352 -2.78 2.46 -24.66
C TYR A 352 -3.23 1.97 -26.04
N ARG A 353 -2.40 1.13 -26.69
CA ARG A 353 -2.73 0.52 -27.98
C ARG A 353 -4.01 -0.32 -27.89
N ALA A 354 -4.16 -1.11 -26.83
CA ALA A 354 -5.36 -1.92 -26.59
C ALA A 354 -6.62 -1.03 -26.47
N ARG A 355 -6.52 0.08 -25.75
CA ARG A 355 -7.65 1.04 -25.64
C ARG A 355 -8.02 1.66 -26.98
N THR A 356 -7.04 1.91 -27.84
CA THR A 356 -7.28 2.39 -29.21
C THR A 356 -8.06 1.34 -30.01
N ILE A 357 -7.68 0.07 -29.90
CA ILE A 357 -8.39 -1.05 -30.52
C ILE A 357 -9.83 -1.14 -29.99
N ALA A 358 -10.01 -0.97 -28.66
CA ALA A 358 -11.35 -0.97 -28.03
C ALA A 358 -12.22 0.18 -28.55
N ALA A 359 -11.65 1.36 -28.73
CA ALA A 359 -12.37 2.51 -29.31
C ALA A 359 -12.79 2.22 -30.74
N GLY A 360 -11.89 1.67 -31.56
CA GLY A 360 -12.22 1.21 -32.93
C GLY A 360 -13.32 0.16 -32.95
N ALA A 361 -13.27 -0.80 -32.01
CA ALA A 361 -14.29 -1.82 -31.86
C ALA A 361 -15.67 -1.20 -31.51
N MET A 362 -15.69 -0.22 -30.62
CA MET A 362 -16.94 0.48 -30.25
C MET A 362 -17.53 1.20 -31.45
N ILE A 363 -16.73 1.94 -32.21
CA ILE A 363 -17.18 2.63 -33.42
C ILE A 363 -17.70 1.63 -34.42
N GLY A 364 -16.92 0.56 -34.67
CA GLY A 364 -17.29 -0.49 -35.65
C GLY A 364 -18.57 -1.23 -35.29
N LEU A 365 -18.98 -1.28 -34.02
CA LEU A 365 -20.22 -1.92 -33.57
C LEU A 365 -21.37 -0.93 -33.43
N SER A 366 -21.12 0.28 -33.05
CA SER A 366 -22.17 1.28 -32.84
C SER A 366 -22.75 1.85 -34.13
N UNK A 367 -21.96 1.96 -35.09
CA UNK A 367 -22.35 2.37 -36.10
C UNK A 367 -23.29 1.66 -36.67
N PRO A 368 -23.03 0.40 -36.98
CA PRO A 368 -24.04 -0.52 -37.56
C PRO A 368 -25.31 -0.58 -36.72
N ALA A 369 -25.21 -0.63 -35.42
CA ALA A 369 -26.39 -0.69 -34.55
C ALA A 369 -27.31 0.51 -34.77
N VAL A 370 -26.74 1.71 -34.85
CA VAL A 370 -27.51 2.94 -35.10
C VAL A 370 -28.15 2.92 -36.48
N ALA A 371 -27.42 2.45 -37.51
CA ALA A 371 -27.95 2.35 -38.86
C ALA A 371 -29.15 1.39 -38.91
N VAL A 372 -29.01 0.20 -38.29
CA VAL A 372 -30.09 -0.79 -38.22
C VAL A 372 -31.31 -0.19 -37.49
N LEU A 373 -31.10 0.47 -36.35
CA LEU A 373 -32.18 1.13 -35.60
C LEU A 373 -32.87 2.20 -36.48
N TYR A 374 -32.08 3.03 -37.18
CA TYR A 374 -32.62 4.04 -38.06
C TYR A 374 -33.53 3.42 -39.15
N TRP A 375 -33.08 2.37 -39.82
CA TRP A 375 -33.87 1.68 -40.86
C TRP A 375 -35.14 1.06 -40.27
N LEU A 376 -35.09 0.55 -39.05
CA LEU A 376 -36.25 -0.04 -38.37
C LEU A 376 -37.31 1.01 -37.99
N PHE A 377 -36.89 2.15 -37.52
CA PHE A 377 -37.80 3.18 -37.01
C PHE A 377 -38.29 4.12 -38.13
N TYR A 378 -37.56 4.22 -39.23
CA TYR A 378 -37.91 5.12 -40.35
C TYR A 378 -37.91 4.37 -41.70
N PRO A 379 -38.76 3.32 -41.88
CA PRO A 379 -38.75 2.52 -43.09
C PRO A 379 -39.16 3.32 -44.33
N ASP A 380 -40.02 4.29 -44.18
CA ASP A 380 -40.50 5.15 -45.27
C ASP A 380 -39.46 6.15 -45.78
N UNK A 381 -38.47 6.22 -44.87
CA UNK A 381 -37.61 7.12 -45.12
C UNK A 381 -36.48 6.71 -45.70
N SER A 382 -36.29 5.61 -45.48
CA SER A 382 -35.00 5.08 -45.89
C SER A 382 -35.05 3.56 -46.15
N SER A 383 -35.13 3.15 -47.39
CA SER A 383 -34.80 1.78 -47.75
C SER A 383 -33.29 1.71 -48.09
N PRO A 384 -32.50 0.95 -47.33
CA PRO A 384 -31.06 0.96 -47.55
C PRO A 384 -30.68 0.32 -48.87
N ALA A 385 -29.79 0.94 -49.63
CA ALA A 385 -29.20 0.33 -50.83
C ALA A 385 -28.35 -0.88 -50.41
N THR A 386 -28.23 -1.88 -51.30
CA THR A 386 -27.41 -3.08 -51.06
C THR A 386 -25.99 -2.72 -50.63
N VAL A 387 -25.42 -1.66 -51.20
CA VAL A 387 -24.06 -1.19 -50.87
C VAL A 387 -23.99 -0.67 -49.42
N GLU A 388 -25.03 0.03 -48.99
CA GLU A 388 -25.11 0.55 -47.60
C GLU A 388 -25.21 -0.62 -46.60
N MET A 389 -26.07 -1.61 -46.87
CA MET A 389 -26.19 -2.81 -46.05
C MET A 389 -24.86 -3.58 -45.96
N ALA A 390 -24.17 -3.74 -47.10
CA ALA A 390 -22.86 -4.38 -47.15
C ALA A 390 -21.83 -3.62 -46.35
N GLY A 391 -21.83 -2.26 -46.43
CA GLY A 391 -20.93 -1.40 -45.65
C GLY A 391 -21.18 -1.52 -44.15
N VAL A 392 -22.44 -1.49 -43.72
CA VAL A 392 -22.85 -1.64 -42.33
C VAL A 392 -22.44 -3.03 -41.79
N ALA A 393 -22.69 -4.09 -42.58
CA ALA A 393 -22.29 -5.46 -42.22
C ALA A 393 -20.76 -5.57 -42.04
N THR A 394 -20.01 -5.02 -43.02
CA THR A 394 -18.55 -5.03 -42.99
C THR A 394 -18.02 -4.31 -41.74
N MET A 395 -18.56 -3.13 -41.43
CA MET A 395 -18.18 -2.40 -40.19
C MET A 395 -18.48 -3.23 -38.96
N GLY A 396 -19.61 -3.90 -38.90
CA GLY A 396 -19.98 -4.77 -37.77
C GLY A 396 -18.99 -5.94 -37.61
N VAL A 397 -18.60 -6.58 -38.71
CA VAL A 397 -17.60 -7.65 -38.69
C VAL A 397 -16.24 -7.12 -38.17
N ILE A 398 -15.79 -5.99 -38.72
CA ILE A 398 -14.52 -5.35 -38.28
C ILE A 398 -14.59 -5.01 -36.79
N GLY A 399 -15.70 -4.41 -36.36
CA GLY A 399 -15.90 -4.08 -34.91
C GLY A 399 -15.85 -5.34 -34.03
N GLY A 400 -16.49 -6.42 -34.47
CA GLY A 400 -16.44 -7.71 -33.78
C GLY A 400 -15.03 -8.31 -33.72
N MET A 401 -14.28 -8.24 -34.82
CA MET A 401 -12.89 -8.69 -34.88
C MET A 401 -12.00 -7.88 -33.93
N LEU A 402 -12.13 -6.53 -33.93
CA LEU A 402 -11.39 -5.65 -33.06
C LEU A 402 -11.73 -5.92 -31.58
N ARG A 403 -13.00 -6.20 -31.27
CA ARG A 403 -13.43 -6.57 -29.92
C ARG A 403 -12.80 -7.89 -29.46
N ARG A 404 -12.75 -8.88 -30.36
CA ARG A 404 -12.08 -10.17 -30.06
C ARG A 404 -10.57 -9.96 -29.82
N LEU A 405 -9.93 -9.18 -30.70
CA LEU A 405 -8.51 -8.82 -30.56
C LEU A 405 -8.24 -8.11 -29.23
N TYR A 406 -9.06 -7.12 -28.87
CA TYR A 406 -8.94 -6.41 -27.59
C TYR A 406 -8.96 -7.40 -26.41
N ARG A 407 -9.91 -8.35 -26.44
CA ARG A 407 -10.02 -9.35 -25.36
C ARG A 407 -8.80 -10.27 -25.30
N SER A 408 -8.24 -10.64 -26.47
CA SER A 408 -7.06 -11.52 -26.51
C SER A 408 -5.77 -10.82 -26.09
N LEU A 409 -5.72 -9.48 -26.15
CA LEU A 409 -4.57 -8.67 -25.73
C LEU A 409 -4.62 -8.31 -24.26
N ALA A 410 -5.72 -8.59 -23.55
CA ALA A 410 -5.83 -8.23 -22.13
C ALA A 410 -4.75 -8.93 -21.32
N PRO A 411 -3.91 -8.20 -20.59
CA PRO A 411 -2.96 -8.83 -19.70
C PRO A 411 -3.71 -9.67 -18.65
N LYS A 412 -3.13 -10.79 -18.28
CA LYS A 412 -3.67 -11.57 -17.17
C LYS A 412 -3.52 -10.76 -15.87
N PRO A 413 -4.44 -10.89 -14.92
CA PRO A 413 -4.32 -10.18 -13.64
C PRO A 413 -3.03 -10.53 -12.88
N TRP A 414 -2.57 -11.80 -13.01
CA TRP A 414 -1.34 -12.33 -12.41
C TRP A 414 -0.82 -13.54 -13.19
#